data_2918e8e4d15ee9020eaed5f2002c909e
#
_entry.id   2918e8e4d15ee9020eaed5f2002c909e
#
_cell.length_a   1.000
_cell.length_b   1.000
_cell.length_c   1.000
_cell.angle_alpha   90.00
_cell.angle_beta   90.00
_cell.angle_gamma   90.00
#
_symmetry.space_group_name_H-M   'P 1'
#
loop_
_entity.id
_entity.type
_entity.pdbx_description
1 polymer ?
#
loop_
_entity_poly.entity_id
_entity_poly.type
_entity_poly.pdbx_seq_one_letter_code
_entity_poly.pdbx_strand_id
1 'polypeptide(L)'
;APHKAIVAWDSEFYERLPELFPHGDARSWFTASPALAEETAFRNSSMQAAYLIFACRALGLDTGPMSGFDREKVDAAFFTGTLLKSNLLINIGYGDATKLYGRLPRLTFDDACGLA
;
A
#
# COMPACT_ATOMS: atom_id res chain seq x y z
N ALA A 1 -15.93 -0.04 11.37
CA ALA A 1 -14.63 -0.48 11.86
C ALA A 1 -14.07 0.53 12.87
N PRO A 2 -13.53 0.09 14.01
CA PRO A 2 -13.03 1.01 15.04
C PRO A 2 -11.76 1.74 14.62
N HIS A 3 -10.98 1.16 13.71
CA HIS A 3 -9.74 1.75 13.22
C HIS A 3 -9.69 1.78 11.70
N LYS A 4 -9.05 2.83 11.18
CA LYS A 4 -8.73 2.94 9.76
C LYS A 4 -7.25 3.30 9.62
N ALA A 5 -6.55 2.54 8.82
CA ALA A 5 -5.19 2.88 8.43
C ALA A 5 -5.21 3.59 7.07
N ILE A 6 -4.41 4.62 6.94
CA ILE A 6 -4.09 5.23 5.66
C ILE A 6 -2.71 4.70 5.26
N VAL A 7 -2.67 3.86 4.25
CA VAL A 7 -1.40 3.44 3.67
C VAL A 7 -0.97 4.50 2.68
N ALA A 8 0.21 5.04 2.88
CA ALA A 8 0.74 6.13 2.07
C ALA A 8 2.10 5.75 1.48
N TRP A 9 2.55 6.54 0.52
CA TRP A 9 3.89 6.47 -0.04
C TRP A 9 4.57 7.83 0.03
N ASP A 10 5.88 7.80 0.22
CA ASP A 10 6.72 9.00 0.29
C ASP A 10 7.21 9.33 -1.11
N SER A 11 6.86 10.52 -1.60
CA SER A 11 7.24 10.96 -2.94
C SER A 11 8.75 11.19 -3.11
N GLU A 12 9.48 11.30 -2.00
CA GLU A 12 10.94 11.44 -1.99
C GLU A 12 11.62 10.37 -1.13
N PHE A 13 11.10 9.14 -1.14
CA PHE A 13 11.67 8.02 -0.40
C PHE A 13 13.16 7.82 -0.67
N TYR A 14 13.62 8.14 -1.86
CA TYR A 14 15.01 7.98 -2.30
C TYR A 14 16.00 8.85 -1.50
N GLU A 15 15.51 9.90 -0.85
CA GLU A 15 16.35 10.71 0.04
C GLU A 15 16.86 9.93 1.27
N ARG A 16 16.19 8.82 1.61
CA ARG A 16 16.61 7.92 2.70
C ARG A 16 17.50 6.78 2.23
N LEU A 17 17.73 6.61 0.92
CA LEU A 17 18.53 5.51 0.39
C LEU A 17 20.00 5.54 0.80
N PRO A 18 20.66 6.69 0.99
CA PRO A 18 22.01 6.68 1.55
C PRO A 18 22.11 5.97 2.91
N GLU A 19 21.06 6.05 3.72
CA GLU A 19 20.96 5.36 5.01
C GLU A 19 20.50 3.89 4.83
N LEU A 20 19.49 3.66 4.00
CA LEU A 20 18.81 2.36 3.85
C LEU A 20 19.53 1.41 2.90
N PHE A 21 20.30 1.95 1.97
CA PHE A 21 21.10 1.18 1.02
C PHE A 21 22.51 1.75 0.91
N PRO A 22 23.36 1.49 1.92
CA PRO A 22 24.71 2.08 1.98
C PRO A 22 25.72 1.49 1.01
N HIS A 23 25.36 0.44 0.26
CA HIS A 23 26.27 -0.30 -0.64
C HIS A 23 26.57 0.44 -1.94
N GLY A 24 25.84 1.46 -2.30
CA GLY A 24 26.03 2.19 -3.53
C GLY A 24 25.10 3.43 -3.61
N ASP A 25 25.24 4.21 -4.68
CA ASP A 25 24.44 5.40 -4.92
C ASP A 25 23.10 5.04 -5.57
N ALA A 26 22.20 4.44 -4.77
CA ALA A 26 20.86 4.10 -5.25
C ALA A 26 19.93 5.33 -5.38
N ARG A 27 20.23 6.43 -4.66
CA ARG A 27 19.47 7.66 -4.75
C ARG A 27 19.47 8.23 -6.18
N SER A 28 20.60 8.16 -6.86
CA SER A 28 20.74 8.69 -8.22
C SER A 28 19.86 7.97 -9.25
N TRP A 29 19.46 6.72 -8.99
CA TRP A 29 18.56 5.99 -9.88
C TRP A 29 17.19 6.67 -9.99
N PHE A 30 16.75 7.32 -8.94
CA PHE A 30 15.42 7.95 -8.85
C PHE A 30 15.43 9.43 -9.09
N THR A 31 16.51 10.14 -8.76
CA THR A 31 16.62 11.59 -9.03
C THR A 31 16.65 11.90 -10.51
N ALA A 32 17.16 10.99 -11.33
CA ALA A 32 17.20 11.13 -12.78
C ALA A 32 15.83 10.86 -13.46
N SER A 33 14.89 10.22 -12.78
CA SER A 33 13.59 9.85 -13.35
C SER A 33 12.47 9.96 -12.31
N PRO A 34 11.78 11.12 -12.26
CA PRO A 34 10.63 11.28 -11.35
C PRO A 34 9.52 10.23 -11.57
N ALA A 35 9.29 9.82 -12.81
CA ALA A 35 8.30 8.81 -13.13
C ALA A 35 8.66 7.43 -12.52
N LEU A 36 9.94 7.04 -12.58
CA LEU A 36 10.42 5.81 -11.97
C LEU A 36 10.31 5.88 -10.43
N ALA A 37 10.62 7.03 -9.85
CA ALA A 37 10.51 7.25 -8.42
C ALA A 37 9.06 7.08 -7.94
N GLU A 38 8.10 7.69 -8.62
CA GLU A 38 6.68 7.57 -8.29
C GLU A 38 6.18 6.13 -8.43
N GLU A 39 6.47 5.49 -9.55
CA GLU A 39 6.09 4.09 -9.81
C GLU A 39 6.65 3.16 -8.72
N THR A 40 7.92 3.33 -8.38
CA THR A 40 8.59 2.50 -7.36
C THR A 40 7.99 2.73 -5.98
N ALA A 41 7.77 3.98 -5.59
CA ALA A 41 7.18 4.32 -4.30
C ALA A 41 5.76 3.74 -4.16
N PHE A 42 4.94 3.90 -5.19
CA PHE A 42 3.58 3.38 -5.20
C PHE A 42 3.55 1.85 -5.16
N ARG A 43 4.39 1.18 -5.96
CA ARG A 43 4.51 -0.28 -5.96
C ARG A 43 4.93 -0.82 -4.59
N ASN A 44 5.95 -0.24 -3.99
CA ASN A 44 6.45 -0.67 -2.68
C ASN A 44 5.41 -0.43 -1.59
N SER A 45 4.71 0.69 -1.62
CA SER A 45 3.61 0.98 -0.70
C SER A 45 2.49 -0.07 -0.82
N SER A 46 2.16 -0.47 -2.04
CA SER A 46 1.12 -1.48 -2.29
C SER A 46 1.54 -2.85 -1.75
N MET A 47 2.81 -3.25 -1.91
CA MET A 47 3.33 -4.47 -1.31
C MET A 47 3.31 -4.41 0.21
N GLN A 48 3.67 -3.28 0.80
CA GLN A 48 3.62 -3.09 2.25
C GLN A 48 2.19 -3.17 2.78
N ALA A 49 1.21 -2.64 2.03
CA ALA A 49 -0.20 -2.77 2.38
C ALA A 49 -0.64 -4.24 2.50
N ALA A 50 -0.18 -5.09 1.58
CA ALA A 50 -0.44 -6.52 1.64
C ALA A 50 0.16 -7.16 2.90
N TYR A 51 1.39 -6.81 3.26
CA TYR A 51 2.00 -7.27 4.52
C TYR A 51 1.21 -6.82 5.75
N LEU A 52 0.71 -5.60 5.78
CA LEU A 52 -0.14 -5.12 6.87
C LEU A 52 -1.42 -5.95 6.99
N ILE A 53 -2.06 -6.25 5.85
CA ILE A 53 -3.26 -7.10 5.82
C ILE A 53 -2.95 -8.48 6.39
N PHE A 54 -1.88 -9.12 5.95
CA PHE A 54 -1.47 -10.43 6.48
C PHE A 54 -1.14 -10.38 7.97
N ALA A 55 -0.45 -9.35 8.43
CA ALA A 55 -0.14 -9.18 9.85
C ALA A 55 -1.41 -9.03 10.69
N CYS A 56 -2.37 -8.23 10.24
CA CYS A 56 -3.68 -8.12 10.91
C CYS A 56 -4.39 -9.47 10.97
N ARG A 57 -4.44 -10.20 9.87
CA ARG A 57 -5.08 -11.52 9.83
C ARG A 57 -4.39 -12.53 10.75
N ALA A 58 -3.06 -12.48 10.84
CA ALA A 58 -2.30 -13.33 11.76
C ALA A 58 -2.64 -13.06 13.23
N LEU A 59 -3.05 -11.84 13.55
CA LEU A 59 -3.49 -11.43 14.88
C LEU A 59 -5.00 -11.63 15.11
N GLY A 60 -5.72 -12.21 14.14
CA GLY A 60 -7.16 -12.46 14.26
C GLY A 60 -8.02 -11.23 13.95
N LEU A 61 -7.45 -10.19 13.38
CA LEU A 61 -8.19 -9.00 12.97
C LEU A 61 -8.66 -9.12 11.52
N ASP A 62 -9.86 -8.63 11.26
CA ASP A 62 -10.39 -8.51 9.90
C ASP A 62 -9.96 -7.17 9.28
N THR A 63 -9.80 -7.17 7.96
CA THR A 63 -9.37 -6.00 7.21
C THR A 63 -10.29 -5.75 6.02
N GLY A 64 -10.52 -4.47 5.73
CA GLY A 64 -11.27 -4.04 4.57
C GLY A 64 -10.48 -2.99 3.77
N PRO A 65 -9.64 -3.41 2.81
CA PRO A 65 -8.91 -2.46 1.97
C PRO A 65 -9.84 -1.79 0.96
N MET A 66 -9.60 -0.50 0.72
CA MET A 66 -10.39 0.34 -0.18
C MET A 66 -9.48 1.26 -0.98
N SER A 67 -9.79 1.41 -2.27
CA SER A 67 -9.15 2.40 -3.14
C SER A 67 -10.17 3.39 -3.74
N GLY A 68 -11.47 3.15 -3.56
CA GLY A 68 -12.55 3.98 -4.09
C GLY A 68 -12.84 5.21 -3.25
N PHE A 69 -11.84 6.03 -2.99
CA PHE A 69 -11.96 7.28 -2.24
C PHE A 69 -11.25 8.42 -2.98
N ASP A 70 -11.54 9.66 -2.58
CA ASP A 70 -10.90 10.85 -3.10
C ASP A 70 -9.54 11.06 -2.41
N ARG A 71 -8.47 10.66 -3.10
CA ARG A 71 -7.11 10.74 -2.56
C ARG A 71 -6.67 12.18 -2.28
N GLU A 72 -7.06 13.12 -3.13
CA GLU A 72 -6.69 14.53 -2.95
C GLU A 72 -7.28 15.09 -1.65
N LYS A 73 -8.53 14.74 -1.33
CA LYS A 73 -9.15 15.15 -0.08
C LYS A 73 -8.51 14.51 1.14
N VAL A 74 -8.14 13.24 1.06
CA VAL A 74 -7.43 12.56 2.15
C VAL A 74 -6.06 13.18 2.36
N ASP A 75 -5.32 13.45 1.29
CA ASP A 75 -4.00 14.06 1.37
C ASP A 75 -4.08 15.47 1.95
N ALA A 76 -5.08 16.26 1.55
CA ALA A 76 -5.30 17.59 2.11
C ALA A 76 -5.64 17.55 3.60
N ALA A 77 -6.42 16.55 4.04
CA ALA A 77 -6.84 16.43 5.43
C ALA A 77 -5.74 15.91 6.36
N PHE A 78 -4.86 15.01 5.90
CA PHE A 78 -3.92 14.28 6.76
C PHE A 78 -2.45 14.52 6.43
N PHE A 79 -2.11 14.90 5.21
CA PHE A 79 -0.72 14.94 4.74
C PHE A 79 -0.27 16.32 4.23
N THR A 80 -1.06 17.36 4.49
CA THR A 80 -0.68 18.74 4.11
C THR A 80 0.67 19.11 4.73
N GLY A 81 1.56 19.66 3.91
CA GLY A 81 2.91 20.02 4.34
C GLY A 81 3.88 18.86 4.43
N THR A 82 3.49 17.68 3.97
CA THR A 82 4.36 16.49 3.92
C THR A 82 4.57 16.03 2.47
N LEU A 83 5.50 15.09 2.30
CA LEU A 83 5.78 14.43 1.02
C LEU A 83 4.95 13.14 0.83
N LEU A 84 4.05 12.85 1.78
CA LEU A 84 3.23 11.65 1.77
C LEU A 84 2.01 11.81 0.89
N LYS A 85 1.67 10.74 0.18
CA LYS A 85 0.46 10.63 -0.65
C LYS A 85 -0.26 9.32 -0.33
N SER A 86 -1.59 9.38 -0.20
CA SER A 86 -2.39 8.22 0.11
C SER A 86 -2.41 7.21 -1.04
N ASN A 87 -2.42 5.93 -0.68
CA ASN A 87 -2.57 4.80 -1.59
C ASN A 87 -3.89 4.07 -1.32
N LEU A 88 -4.02 3.51 -0.13
CA LEU A 88 -5.17 2.71 0.31
C LEU A 88 -5.67 3.16 1.66
N LEU A 89 -6.97 3.02 1.88
CA LEU A 89 -7.57 3.00 3.21
C LEU A 89 -7.85 1.54 3.60
N ILE A 90 -7.54 1.18 4.83
CA ILE A 90 -7.80 -0.16 5.34
C ILE A 90 -8.58 -0.05 6.63
N ASN A 91 -9.82 -0.54 6.64
CA ASN A 91 -10.57 -0.75 7.87
C ASN A 91 -9.97 -1.93 8.61
N ILE A 92 -9.80 -1.80 9.93
CA ILE A 92 -9.23 -2.84 10.78
C ILE A 92 -10.14 -3.03 11.99
N GLY A 93 -10.50 -4.27 12.28
CA GLY A 93 -11.36 -4.60 13.40
C GLY A 93 -11.89 -6.01 13.32
N TYR A 94 -13.01 -6.26 13.95
CA TYR A 94 -13.71 -7.54 13.91
C TYR A 94 -14.94 -7.43 13.02
N GLY A 95 -14.97 -8.21 11.95
CA GLY A 95 -16.04 -8.20 10.96
C GLY A 95 -17.30 -8.89 11.50
N ASP A 96 -18.45 -8.46 10.99
CA ASP A 96 -19.74 -9.11 11.21
C ASP A 96 -19.93 -10.21 10.17
N ALA A 97 -19.72 -11.46 10.58
CA ALA A 97 -19.82 -12.63 9.70
C ALA A 97 -21.21 -12.77 9.05
N THR A 98 -22.25 -12.23 9.67
CA THR A 98 -23.63 -12.32 9.15
C THR A 98 -23.85 -11.43 7.93
N LYS A 99 -22.95 -10.44 7.71
CA LYS A 99 -23.02 -9.49 6.60
C LYS A 99 -22.03 -9.78 5.48
N LEU A 100 -21.24 -10.83 5.61
CA LEU A 100 -20.27 -11.22 4.60
C LEU A 100 -20.93 -12.12 3.55
N TYR A 101 -20.56 -11.90 2.31
CA TYR A 101 -20.85 -12.85 1.24
C TYR A 101 -19.94 -14.08 1.37
N GLY A 102 -20.33 -15.19 0.76
CA GLY A 102 -19.46 -16.33 0.61
C GLY A 102 -18.19 -15.95 -0.18
N ARG A 103 -17.15 -16.80 -0.06
CA ARG A 103 -15.91 -16.57 -0.81
C ARG A 103 -16.19 -16.51 -2.29
N LEU A 104 -15.81 -15.40 -2.92
CA LEU A 104 -15.92 -15.20 -4.35
C LEU A 104 -14.95 -16.11 -5.11
N PRO A 105 -15.29 -16.49 -6.36
CA PRO A 105 -14.41 -17.29 -7.20
C PRO A 105 -13.04 -16.63 -7.40
N ARG A 106 -12.02 -17.45 -7.60
CA ARG A 106 -10.69 -17.04 -8.03
C ARG A 106 -10.40 -17.63 -9.40
N LEU A 107 -9.56 -16.96 -10.15
CA LEU A 107 -9.05 -17.52 -11.40
C LEU A 107 -8.28 -18.80 -11.11
N THR A 108 -8.34 -19.74 -12.07
CA THR A 108 -7.50 -20.93 -12.01
C THR A 108 -6.03 -20.55 -12.21
N PHE A 109 -5.12 -21.47 -11.89
CA PHE A 109 -3.70 -21.24 -12.15
C PHE A 109 -3.44 -20.95 -13.64
N ASP A 110 -4.04 -21.74 -14.52
CA ASP A 110 -3.82 -21.63 -15.97
C ASP A 110 -4.38 -20.31 -16.55
N ASP A 111 -5.43 -19.74 -15.92
CA ASP A 111 -5.97 -18.45 -16.34
C ASP A 111 -5.12 -17.27 -15.83
N ALA A 112 -4.48 -17.43 -14.69
CA ALA A 112 -3.77 -16.33 -14.02
C ALA A 112 -2.27 -16.38 -14.18
N CYS A 113 -1.69 -17.55 -14.45
CA CYS A 113 -0.26 -17.80 -14.45
C CYS A 113 0.16 -18.63 -15.65
N GLY A 114 1.45 -18.59 -15.96
CA GLY A 114 2.10 -19.45 -16.95
C GLY A 114 3.46 -19.91 -16.45
N LEU A 115 3.87 -21.09 -16.85
CA LEU A 115 5.22 -21.57 -16.65
C LEU A 115 6.03 -21.24 -17.89
N ALA A 116 7.21 -20.63 -17.71
CA ALA A 116 8.14 -20.31 -18.79
C ALA A 116 9.23 -21.39 -18.88
#